data_4d42a77b0acf06e19ea0dfddbfc466ba
#
_entry.id   4d42a77b0acf06e19ea0dfddbfc466ba
#
_cell.length_a   1.000
_cell.length_b   1.000
_cell.length_c   1.000
_cell.angle_alpha   90.00
_cell.angle_beta   90.00
_cell.angle_gamma   90.00
#
_symmetry.space_group_name_H-M   'P 1'
#
loop_
_entity.id
_entity.type
_entity.pdbx_description
1 polymer ?
#
loop_
_entity_poly.entity_id
_entity_poly.type
_entity_poly.pdbx_seq_one_letter_code
_entity_poly.pdbx_strand_id
1 'polypeptide(L)'
;EESIHLLSGHYNIQPPEIVVGTIKGKRKTVRAVYVGKKRRIYVINSEIFYNPFVILHEFYHHLRNRGLEHRGSEKGADNFALKFIESYRLLRIQELNKT
;
A
#
# COMPACT_ATOMS: atom_id res chain seq x y z
N GLU A 1 -10.12 -2.82 -0.17
CA GLU A 1 -9.40 -4.07 -0.15
C GLU A 1 -9.19 -4.58 1.27
N GLU A 2 -9.40 -5.87 1.48
CA GLU A 2 -9.42 -6.46 2.81
C GLU A 2 -8.09 -6.35 3.56
N SER A 3 -6.96 -6.60 2.88
CA SER A 3 -5.65 -6.53 3.53
C SER A 3 -5.32 -5.13 4.00
N ILE A 4 -5.75 -4.11 3.26
CA ILE A 4 -5.55 -2.73 3.66
C ILE A 4 -6.37 -2.39 4.90
N HIS A 5 -7.60 -2.91 4.98
CA HIS A 5 -8.43 -2.72 6.19
C HIS A 5 -7.81 -3.40 7.41
N LEU A 6 -7.28 -4.61 7.24
CA LEU A 6 -6.63 -5.31 8.33
C LEU A 6 -5.38 -4.59 8.82
N LEU A 7 -4.56 -4.11 7.88
CA LEU A 7 -3.36 -3.34 8.23
C LEU A 7 -3.71 -2.04 8.92
N SER A 8 -4.72 -1.35 8.43
CA SER A 8 -5.15 -0.08 9.03
C SER A 8 -5.63 -0.30 10.47
N GLY A 9 -6.34 -1.40 10.70
CA GLY A 9 -6.74 -1.77 12.06
C GLY A 9 -5.56 -2.06 12.97
N HIS A 10 -4.55 -2.75 12.45
CA HIS A 10 -3.33 -3.05 13.19
C HIS A 10 -2.61 -1.80 13.66
N TYR A 11 -2.53 -0.79 12.80
CA TYR A 11 -1.88 0.48 13.14
C TYR A 11 -2.84 1.50 13.75
N ASN A 12 -4.09 1.12 13.93
CA ASN A 12 -5.12 1.98 14.53
C ASN A 12 -5.30 3.30 13.78
N ILE A 13 -5.40 3.20 12.46
CA ILE A 13 -5.64 4.36 11.60
C ILE A 13 -6.80 4.08 10.65
N GLN A 14 -7.36 5.14 10.09
CA GLN A 14 -8.39 5.01 9.06
C GLN A 14 -7.75 4.45 7.79
N PRO A 15 -8.39 3.49 7.12
CA PRO A 15 -7.86 2.99 5.87
C PRO A 15 -7.92 4.07 4.77
N PRO A 16 -6.96 4.07 3.85
CA PRO A 16 -7.04 4.98 2.71
C PRO A 16 -8.09 4.49 1.72
N GLU A 17 -8.67 5.41 0.98
CA GLU A 17 -9.54 5.07 -0.13
C GLU A 17 -8.66 4.71 -1.33
N ILE A 18 -9.05 3.69 -2.09
CA ILE A 18 -8.31 3.30 -3.31
C ILE A 18 -9.21 3.57 -4.50
N VAL A 19 -8.73 4.39 -5.42
CA VAL A 19 -9.48 4.78 -6.61
C VAL A 19 -8.75 4.27 -7.85
N VAL A 20 -9.45 3.50 -8.68
CA VAL A 20 -8.92 3.00 -9.93
C VAL A 20 -9.31 3.97 -11.05
N GLY A 21 -8.32 4.41 -11.82
CA GLY A 21 -8.60 5.30 -12.93
C GLY A 21 -7.39 6.09 -13.38
N THR A 22 -7.64 7.05 -14.26
CA THR A 22 -6.59 7.87 -14.83
C THR A 22 -5.98 8.79 -13.79
N ILE A 23 -4.66 8.84 -13.76
CA ILE A 23 -3.92 9.76 -12.89
C ILE A 23 -3.57 10.99 -13.71
N LYS A 24 -4.32 12.07 -13.51
CA LYS A 24 -4.11 13.31 -14.26
C LYS A 24 -2.80 13.98 -13.89
N GLY A 25 -2.13 14.54 -14.90
CA GLY A 25 -0.91 15.30 -14.71
C GLY A 25 0.30 14.48 -14.36
N LYS A 26 0.21 13.16 -14.41
CA LYS A 26 1.32 12.27 -14.12
C LYS A 26 1.85 11.62 -15.39
N ARG A 27 3.13 11.21 -15.33
CA ARG A 27 3.75 10.51 -16.45
C ARG A 27 3.13 9.12 -16.60
N LYS A 28 3.20 8.59 -17.83
CA LYS A 28 2.66 7.25 -18.13
C LYS A 28 3.31 6.13 -17.31
N THR A 29 4.51 6.37 -16.81
CA THR A 29 5.23 5.37 -16.01
C THR A 29 4.74 5.27 -14.56
N VAL A 30 3.93 6.22 -14.13
CA VAL A 30 3.41 6.20 -12.76
C VAL A 30 2.28 5.20 -12.68
N ARG A 31 2.43 4.20 -11.81
CA ARG A 31 1.43 3.14 -11.61
C ARG A 31 0.39 3.50 -10.57
N ALA A 32 0.84 4.21 -9.53
CA ALA A 32 -0.02 4.60 -8.43
C ALA A 32 0.55 5.83 -7.76
N VAL A 33 -0.30 6.56 -7.05
CA VAL A 33 0.14 7.71 -6.28
C VAL A 33 -0.75 7.85 -5.04
N TYR A 34 -0.14 8.19 -3.92
CA TYR A 34 -0.87 8.51 -2.71
C TYR A 34 -1.00 10.04 -2.58
N VAL A 35 -2.24 10.50 -2.40
CA VAL A 35 -2.51 11.92 -2.20
C VAL A 35 -2.92 12.14 -0.74
N GLY A 36 -2.00 12.69 0.04
CA GLY A 36 -2.18 12.82 1.49
C GLY A 36 -3.36 13.65 1.92
N LYS A 37 -3.62 14.75 1.23
CA LYS A 37 -4.74 15.63 1.56
C LYS A 37 -6.09 14.93 1.44
N LYS A 38 -6.21 14.00 0.51
CA LYS A 38 -7.45 13.26 0.27
C LYS A 38 -7.46 11.89 0.92
N ARG A 39 -6.31 11.46 1.45
CA ARG A 39 -6.13 10.12 2.02
C ARG A 39 -6.53 9.04 1.03
N ARG A 40 -6.10 9.19 -0.21
CA ARG A 40 -6.44 8.29 -1.31
C ARG A 40 -5.22 7.76 -2.01
N ILE A 41 -5.32 6.50 -2.41
CA ILE A 41 -4.35 5.87 -3.30
C ILE A 41 -5.01 5.79 -4.66
N TYR A 42 -4.44 6.44 -5.66
CA TYR A 42 -4.92 6.34 -7.04
C TYR A 42 -4.08 5.32 -7.78
N VAL A 43 -4.73 4.35 -8.39
CA VAL A 43 -4.05 3.34 -9.20
C VAL A 43 -4.52 3.46 -10.65
N ILE A 44 -3.60 3.26 -11.59
CA ILE A 44 -3.87 3.54 -12.98
C ILE A 44 -4.86 2.56 -13.62
N ASN A 45 -4.90 1.33 -13.12
CA ASN A 45 -5.81 0.32 -13.65
C ASN A 45 -6.05 -0.78 -12.62
N SER A 46 -6.95 -1.70 -12.93
CA SER A 46 -7.31 -2.77 -12.02
C SER A 46 -6.19 -3.77 -11.77
N GLU A 47 -5.27 -3.94 -12.71
CA GLU A 47 -4.12 -4.83 -12.49
C GLU A 47 -3.25 -4.32 -11.36
N ILE A 48 -3.02 -3.00 -11.33
CA ILE A 48 -2.24 -2.38 -10.25
C ILE A 48 -2.99 -2.47 -8.93
N PHE A 49 -4.32 -2.37 -8.97
CA PHE A 49 -5.15 -2.54 -7.77
C PHE A 49 -4.87 -3.88 -7.07
N TYR A 50 -4.58 -4.93 -7.84
CA TYR A 50 -4.29 -6.26 -7.29
C TYR A 50 -2.80 -6.54 -7.11
N ASN A 51 -1.94 -5.55 -7.31
CA ASN A 51 -0.51 -5.70 -7.12
C ASN A 51 -0.14 -5.36 -5.68
N PRO A 52 0.17 -6.36 -4.83
CA PRO A 52 0.40 -6.09 -3.41
C PRO A 52 1.60 -5.19 -3.15
N PHE A 53 2.66 -5.29 -3.95
CA PHE A 53 3.82 -4.44 -3.76
C PHE A 53 3.45 -2.95 -3.93
N VAL A 54 2.73 -2.63 -4.99
CA VAL A 54 2.36 -1.25 -5.28
C VAL A 54 1.42 -0.71 -4.20
N ILE A 55 0.41 -1.48 -3.83
CA ILE A 55 -0.56 -1.05 -2.82
C ILE A 55 0.11 -0.85 -1.46
N LEU A 56 1.00 -1.75 -1.06
CA LEU A 56 1.70 -1.64 0.22
C LEU A 56 2.67 -0.47 0.22
N HIS A 57 3.32 -0.19 -0.92
CA HIS A 57 4.19 0.97 -1.07
C HIS A 57 3.40 2.26 -0.80
N GLU A 58 2.22 2.40 -1.42
CA GLU A 58 1.40 3.59 -1.22
C GLU A 58 0.77 3.62 0.17
N PHE A 59 0.42 2.46 0.73
CA PHE A 59 -0.07 2.39 2.10
C PHE A 59 0.98 2.91 3.10
N TYR A 60 2.25 2.62 2.88
CA TYR A 60 3.32 3.16 3.71
C TYR A 60 3.27 4.69 3.75
N HIS A 61 3.08 5.32 2.60
CA HIS A 61 2.97 6.78 2.55
C HIS A 61 1.75 7.27 3.34
N HIS A 62 0.65 6.54 3.27
CA HIS A 62 -0.54 6.86 4.06
C HIS A 62 -0.25 6.74 5.56
N LEU A 63 0.41 5.65 5.95
CA LEU A 63 0.77 5.41 7.33
C LEU A 63 1.65 6.53 7.89
N ARG A 64 2.67 6.93 7.14
CA ARG A 64 3.56 8.01 7.56
C ARG A 64 2.83 9.35 7.60
N ASN A 65 1.97 9.60 6.63
CA ASN A 65 1.21 10.84 6.56
C ASN A 65 0.25 11.01 7.74
N ARG A 66 -0.37 9.91 8.19
CA ARG A 66 -1.39 9.97 9.24
C ARG A 66 -0.83 10.36 10.61
N GLY A 67 0.36 9.91 10.93
CA GLY A 67 0.90 10.15 12.26
C GLY A 67 2.06 11.11 12.33
N LEU A 68 2.56 11.57 11.19
CA LEU A 68 3.83 12.25 11.15
C LEU A 68 3.79 13.46 10.22
N GLU A 69 4.87 14.21 10.27
CA GLU A 69 5.02 15.46 9.54
C GLU A 69 5.31 15.27 8.07
N HIS A 70 5.69 14.08 7.65
CA HIS A 70 6.01 13.81 6.25
C HIS A 70 5.62 12.38 5.87
N ARG A 71 5.53 12.16 4.58
CA ARG A 71 5.02 10.91 4.02
C ARG A 71 6.03 9.76 3.98
N GLY A 72 7.25 9.99 4.46
CA GLY A 72 8.30 9.00 4.38
C GLY A 72 8.98 8.99 3.02
N SER A 73 9.99 8.14 2.87
CA SER A 73 10.79 8.05 1.65
C SER A 73 10.29 6.96 0.72
N GLU A 74 10.63 7.06 -0.56
CA GLU A 74 10.34 6.01 -1.53
C GLU A 74 11.06 4.71 -1.18
N LYS A 75 12.32 4.82 -0.75
CA LYS A 75 13.08 3.65 -0.31
C LYS A 75 12.44 2.98 0.90
N GLY A 76 11.96 3.77 1.86
CA GLY A 76 11.25 3.24 3.01
C GLY A 76 9.98 2.51 2.61
N ALA A 77 9.24 3.06 1.65
CA ALA A 77 8.02 2.43 1.15
C ALA A 77 8.31 1.09 0.47
N ASP A 78 9.36 1.02 -0.33
CA ASP A 78 9.75 -0.23 -0.97
C ASP A 78 10.15 -1.28 0.07
N ASN A 79 10.94 -0.88 1.06
CA ASN A 79 11.36 -1.80 2.13
C ASN A 79 10.18 -2.31 2.93
N PHE A 80 9.24 -1.44 3.26
CA PHE A 80 8.02 -1.82 3.97
C PHE A 80 7.23 -2.88 3.19
N ALA A 81 7.01 -2.61 1.89
CA ALA A 81 6.25 -3.51 1.04
C ALA A 81 6.93 -4.88 0.91
N LEU A 82 8.23 -4.88 0.67
CA LEU A 82 8.99 -6.12 0.53
C LEU A 82 8.98 -6.95 1.80
N LYS A 83 9.20 -6.31 2.94
CA LYS A 83 9.19 -7.02 4.23
C LYS A 83 7.83 -7.60 4.55
N PHE A 84 6.77 -6.87 4.25
CA PHE A 84 5.43 -7.36 4.50
C PHE A 84 5.12 -8.58 3.63
N ILE A 85 5.44 -8.50 2.34
CA ILE A 85 5.20 -9.59 1.40
C ILE A 85 5.98 -10.83 1.81
N GLU A 86 7.25 -10.66 2.20
CA GLU A 86 8.07 -11.77 2.63
C GLU A 86 7.54 -12.42 3.89
N SER A 87 7.14 -11.63 4.88
CA SER A 87 6.56 -12.15 6.11
C SER A 87 5.27 -12.94 5.83
N TYR A 88 4.44 -12.43 4.95
CA TYR A 88 3.21 -13.11 4.56
C TYR A 88 3.51 -14.44 3.88
N ARG A 89 4.49 -14.46 3.00
CA ARG A 89 4.91 -15.68 2.30
C ARG A 89 5.39 -16.73 3.29
N LEU A 90 6.20 -16.35 4.27
CA LEU A 90 6.72 -17.28 5.27
C LEU A 90 5.60 -17.87 6.12
N LEU A 91 4.63 -17.05 6.51
CA LEU A 91 3.48 -17.52 7.26
C LEU A 91 2.65 -18.53 6.46
N ARG A 92 2.48 -18.28 5.17
CA ARG A 92 1.76 -19.21 4.29
C ARG A 92 2.47 -20.54 4.17
N ILE A 93 3.79 -20.52 4.05
CA ILE A 93 4.58 -21.74 3.98
C ILE A 93 4.45 -22.54 5.28
N GLN A 94 4.50 -21.87 6.43
CA GLN A 94 4.33 -22.52 7.72
C GLN A 94 2.96 -23.18 7.86
N GLU A 95 1.91 -22.49 7.42
CA GLU A 95 0.56 -23.06 7.45
C GLU A 95 0.44 -24.30 6.59
N LEU A 96 1.03 -24.28 5.40
CA LEU A 96 1.02 -25.44 4.50
C LEU A 96 1.77 -26.63 5.09
N ASN A 97 2.83 -26.36 5.84
CA ASN A 97 3.64 -27.43 6.46
C ASN A 97 3.01 -28.03 7.70
N LYS A 98 2.00 -27.41 8.27
CA LYS A 98 1.29 -27.91 9.45
C LYS A 98 0.27 -28.97 9.13
N THR A 99 -0.08 -29.12 7.88
CA THR A 99 -1.04 -30.17 7.45
C THR A 99 -0.31 -31.40 6.84
#